data_72123a480574e66069cd4e09d9f32ac4
#
_entry.id   72123a480574e66069cd4e09d9f32ac4
#
_cell.length_a   1.000
_cell.length_b   1.000
_cell.length_c   1.000
_cell.angle_alpha   90.00
_cell.angle_beta   90.00
_cell.angle_gamma   90.00
#
_symmetry.space_group_name_H-M   'P 1'
#
loop_
_entity.id
_entity.type
_entity.pdbx_description
1 polymer ?
#
loop_
_entity_poly.entity_id
_entity_poly.type
_entity_poly.pdbx_seq_one_letter_code
_entity_poly.pdbx_strand_id
1 'polypeptide(L)'
;PREALQDTGSGGSWPISTDRVVWALAAWEYYLYTGDSSWLEGAYEGLSYTARKDIHVAFDKRIGLFKGETCSMDWRTHTYPNWFTNVTIGSSFSCGTNALHMFMYEFLSKAAGILGKPESEKTYWESFRNVLKDSINEHFWNEDKGLYECYLYPEISGYKASERVGVMSNGLCAVLGASTDEQIRRMVGNFPLYPYGAAVLYPSIPDDFAYHNKSIWPVWQTPYMYAARQVGNILAVEHMAASLTRASALFLTHKENMTYDTGYDRGTALNSDRQLWSVSSYISLVYRVLFGMNLTERGIAFNPVVPDIVNGWLSLSDFRYRDVTIDIKVSGKGNRVKSLKVNGEKQALPFVLPADSKGEYSIEIEMMIDEPKGKINLVKAGPGKCSVSYTHLRAHE
;
A
#
# COMPACT_ATOMS: atom_id res chain seq x y z
N PRO A 1 -4.10 4.35 -29.36
CA PRO A 1 -3.51 3.95 -28.08
C PRO A 1 -4.56 3.95 -26.98
N ARG A 2 -4.47 3.00 -26.07
CA ARG A 2 -5.37 2.90 -24.91
C ARG A 2 -4.76 3.66 -23.75
N GLU A 3 -5.58 4.42 -23.02
CA GLU A 3 -5.17 5.19 -21.83
C GLU A 3 -5.73 4.50 -20.58
N ALA A 4 -5.00 4.54 -19.48
CA ALA A 4 -5.58 4.24 -18.18
C ALA A 4 -6.56 5.34 -17.80
N LEU A 5 -7.82 5.00 -17.60
CA LEU A 5 -8.88 5.95 -17.30
C LEU A 5 -9.21 5.91 -15.81
N GLN A 6 -9.53 7.07 -15.25
CA GLN A 6 -10.09 7.21 -13.91
C GLN A 6 -11.57 6.84 -13.97
N ASP A 7 -12.02 5.98 -13.06
CA ASP A 7 -13.44 5.86 -12.77
C ASP A 7 -13.87 7.10 -11.96
N THR A 8 -14.87 7.80 -12.46
CA THR A 8 -15.37 9.03 -11.84
C THR A 8 -16.47 8.76 -10.81
N GLY A 9 -16.87 7.50 -10.62
CA GLY A 9 -17.95 7.11 -9.70
C GLY A 9 -17.67 7.42 -8.23
N SER A 10 -16.40 7.50 -7.85
CA SER A 10 -15.95 7.74 -6.47
C SER A 10 -15.75 9.22 -6.12
N GLY A 11 -15.96 10.15 -7.03
CA GLY A 11 -15.83 11.60 -6.82
C GLY A 11 -14.50 12.21 -7.26
N GLY A 12 -13.44 11.41 -7.40
CA GLY A 12 -12.20 11.85 -8.04
C GLY A 12 -12.34 11.94 -9.55
N SER A 13 -11.81 12.97 -10.18
CA SER A 13 -11.82 13.10 -11.63
C SER A 13 -10.52 13.67 -12.16
N TRP A 14 -10.06 13.09 -13.26
CA TRP A 14 -8.95 13.63 -14.03
C TRP A 14 -9.28 15.03 -14.57
N PRO A 15 -8.36 16.03 -14.51
CA PRO A 15 -6.97 15.95 -14.00
C PRO A 15 -6.80 16.29 -12.52
N ILE A 16 -7.82 16.37 -11.71
CA ILE A 16 -7.69 16.64 -10.26
C ILE A 16 -7.11 15.42 -9.57
N SER A 17 -7.62 14.21 -9.86
CA SER A 17 -7.06 12.96 -9.40
C SER A 17 -6.19 12.32 -10.47
N THR A 18 -5.00 11.86 -10.08
CA THR A 18 -4.06 11.17 -10.97
C THR A 18 -3.74 9.76 -10.48
N ASP A 19 -4.46 9.26 -9.48
CA ASP A 19 -4.20 7.96 -8.86
C ASP A 19 -4.58 6.75 -9.72
N ARG A 20 -5.25 6.98 -10.88
CA ARG A 20 -5.54 5.94 -11.86
C ARG A 20 -4.30 5.15 -12.31
N VAL A 21 -3.12 5.71 -12.14
CA VAL A 21 -1.83 5.04 -12.44
C VAL A 21 -1.54 3.88 -11.49
N VAL A 22 -2.32 3.69 -10.43
CA VAL A 22 -2.30 2.48 -9.60
C VAL A 22 -2.48 1.20 -10.43
N TRP A 23 -3.09 1.31 -11.61
CA TRP A 23 -3.21 0.20 -12.55
C TRP A 23 -1.86 -0.41 -12.93
N ALA A 24 -0.76 0.37 -12.90
CA ALA A 24 0.59 -0.14 -13.13
C ALA A 24 0.99 -1.23 -12.13
N LEU A 25 0.57 -1.11 -10.85
CA LEU A 25 0.79 -2.16 -9.84
C LEU A 25 0.08 -3.45 -10.21
N ALA A 26 -1.19 -3.37 -10.57
CA ALA A 26 -1.97 -4.53 -10.97
C ALA A 26 -1.39 -5.19 -12.24
N ALA A 27 -0.97 -4.39 -13.21
CA ALA A 27 -0.36 -4.89 -14.45
C ALA A 27 0.96 -5.61 -14.18
N TRP A 28 1.78 -5.05 -13.28
CA TRP A 28 3.05 -5.65 -12.91
C TRP A 28 2.88 -6.95 -12.12
N GLU A 29 2.00 -6.97 -11.12
CA GLU A 29 1.69 -8.17 -10.34
C GLU A 29 1.14 -9.30 -11.22
N TYR A 30 0.26 -8.97 -12.16
CA TYR A 30 -0.26 -9.95 -13.11
C TYR A 30 0.86 -10.56 -13.96
N TYR A 31 1.76 -9.72 -14.52
CA TYR A 31 2.90 -10.21 -15.28
C TYR A 31 3.84 -11.08 -14.42
N LEU A 32 4.16 -10.64 -13.22
CA LEU A 32 5.03 -11.41 -12.32
C LEU A 32 4.41 -12.78 -12.01
N TYR A 33 3.10 -12.84 -11.82
CA TYR A 33 2.38 -14.08 -11.52
C TYR A 33 2.28 -15.01 -12.73
N THR A 34 1.96 -14.48 -13.92
CA THR A 34 1.67 -15.29 -15.12
C THR A 34 2.85 -15.49 -16.05
N GLY A 35 3.75 -14.51 -16.12
CA GLY A 35 4.82 -14.45 -17.15
C GLY A 35 4.31 -14.08 -18.54
N ASP A 36 3.07 -13.58 -18.68
CA ASP A 36 2.46 -13.25 -19.96
C ASP A 36 3.09 -12.01 -20.60
N SER A 37 3.97 -12.22 -21.55
CA SER A 37 4.66 -11.15 -22.29
C SER A 37 3.71 -10.35 -23.20
N SER A 38 2.64 -10.95 -23.71
CA SER A 38 1.65 -10.25 -24.53
C SER A 38 0.85 -9.27 -23.69
N TRP A 39 0.48 -9.68 -22.47
CA TRP A 39 -0.11 -8.78 -21.49
C TRP A 39 0.85 -7.63 -21.14
N LEU A 40 2.11 -7.93 -20.87
CA LEU A 40 3.12 -6.92 -20.52
C LEU A 40 3.29 -5.88 -21.62
N GLU A 41 3.32 -6.32 -22.89
CA GLU A 41 3.42 -5.40 -24.04
C GLU A 41 2.20 -4.48 -24.13
N GLY A 42 0.99 -5.00 -24.03
CA GLY A 42 -0.24 -4.19 -24.03
C GLY A 42 -0.30 -3.21 -22.86
N ALA A 43 0.13 -3.63 -21.67
CA ALA A 43 0.23 -2.77 -20.49
C ALA A 43 1.28 -1.66 -20.67
N TYR A 44 2.45 -2.00 -21.21
CA TYR A 44 3.51 -1.05 -21.52
C TYR A 44 3.03 0.04 -22.49
N GLU A 45 2.36 -0.33 -23.59
CA GLU A 45 1.82 0.63 -24.56
C GLU A 45 0.81 1.58 -23.92
N GLY A 46 -0.16 1.06 -23.17
CA GLY A 46 -1.19 1.86 -22.50
C GLY A 46 -0.62 2.82 -21.46
N LEU A 47 0.27 2.31 -20.60
CA LEU A 47 0.91 3.12 -19.56
C LEU A 47 1.94 4.12 -20.10
N SER A 48 2.67 3.78 -21.17
CA SER A 48 3.56 4.74 -21.83
C SER A 48 2.80 5.95 -22.38
N TYR A 49 1.66 5.69 -22.99
CA TYR A 49 0.79 6.77 -23.49
C TYR A 49 0.25 7.62 -22.32
N THR A 50 -0.25 6.96 -21.27
CA THR A 50 -0.75 7.63 -20.05
C THR A 50 0.34 8.48 -19.40
N ALA A 51 1.54 7.93 -19.22
CA ALA A 51 2.67 8.61 -18.63
C ALA A 51 3.07 9.88 -19.38
N ARG A 52 3.17 9.82 -20.72
CA ARG A 52 3.49 10.98 -21.56
C ARG A 52 2.43 12.07 -21.47
N LYS A 53 1.15 11.69 -21.43
CA LYS A 53 0.05 12.63 -21.26
C LYS A 53 0.11 13.30 -19.88
N ASP A 54 0.32 12.53 -18.82
CA ASP A 54 0.39 13.05 -17.45
C ASP A 54 1.57 14.01 -17.25
N ILE A 55 2.74 13.70 -17.82
CA ILE A 55 3.88 14.62 -17.84
C ILE A 55 3.50 15.96 -18.45
N HIS A 56 2.74 15.94 -19.53
CA HIS A 56 2.35 17.18 -20.21
C HIS A 56 1.30 17.99 -19.43
N VAL A 57 0.36 17.31 -18.75
CA VAL A 57 -0.80 17.96 -18.14
C VAL A 57 -0.62 18.28 -16.65
N ALA A 58 0.00 17.39 -15.88
CA ALA A 58 0.00 17.46 -14.42
C ALA A 58 1.39 17.60 -13.77
N PHE A 59 2.49 17.32 -14.50
CA PHE A 59 3.82 17.39 -13.92
C PHE A 59 4.32 18.83 -13.79
N ASP A 60 4.63 19.25 -12.57
CA ASP A 60 5.28 20.54 -12.32
C ASP A 60 6.80 20.36 -12.25
N LYS A 61 7.50 20.80 -13.29
CA LYS A 61 8.95 20.66 -13.42
C LYS A 61 9.76 21.42 -12.35
N ARG A 62 9.16 22.44 -11.69
CA ARG A 62 9.86 23.26 -10.69
C ARG A 62 10.00 22.52 -9.38
N ILE A 63 9.05 21.63 -9.08
CA ILE A 63 9.02 20.87 -7.83
C ILE A 63 9.24 19.37 -8.07
N GLY A 64 9.21 18.92 -9.33
CA GLY A 64 9.44 17.54 -9.71
C GLY A 64 8.34 16.56 -9.33
N LEU A 65 7.09 17.03 -9.20
CA LEU A 65 5.94 16.25 -8.74
C LEU A 65 4.72 16.42 -9.65
N PHE A 66 3.82 15.45 -9.59
CA PHE A 66 2.50 15.52 -10.24
C PHE A 66 1.49 16.17 -9.32
N LYS A 67 0.73 17.14 -9.87
CA LYS A 67 -0.40 17.80 -9.19
C LYS A 67 -1.60 16.87 -9.13
N GLY A 68 -2.40 17.02 -8.08
CA GLY A 68 -3.67 16.33 -7.93
C GLY A 68 -3.98 15.98 -6.48
N GLU A 69 -5.16 15.41 -6.29
CA GLU A 69 -5.64 15.03 -4.97
C GLU A 69 -4.96 13.78 -4.42
N THR A 70 -5.17 13.53 -3.14
CA THR A 70 -4.64 12.35 -2.45
C THR A 70 -5.20 11.06 -3.04
N CYS A 71 -4.33 10.06 -3.20
CA CYS A 71 -4.71 8.76 -3.72
C CYS A 71 -5.77 8.10 -2.85
N SER A 72 -6.79 7.54 -3.49
CA SER A 72 -7.88 6.78 -2.85
C SER A 72 -8.69 7.54 -1.80
N MET A 73 -8.49 8.85 -1.64
CA MET A 73 -9.18 9.70 -0.67
C MET A 73 -9.93 10.82 -1.37
N ASP A 74 -10.83 10.45 -2.23
CA ASP A 74 -11.59 11.31 -3.14
C ASP A 74 -12.79 12.04 -2.51
N TRP A 75 -13.18 11.67 -1.29
CA TRP A 75 -14.16 12.40 -0.52
C TRP A 75 -13.52 13.62 0.14
N ARG A 76 -13.47 14.70 -0.61
CA ARG A 76 -12.72 15.93 -0.29
C ARG A 76 -13.09 16.56 1.04
N THR A 77 -14.36 16.50 1.42
CA THR A 77 -14.88 17.01 2.70
C THR A 77 -14.31 16.28 3.91
N HIS A 78 -13.85 15.04 3.76
CA HIS A 78 -13.29 14.23 4.84
C HIS A 78 -11.76 14.09 4.78
N THR A 79 -11.13 14.73 3.78
CA THR A 79 -9.69 14.60 3.51
C THR A 79 -8.97 15.94 3.65
N TYR A 80 -9.62 16.99 3.23
CA TYR A 80 -9.06 18.33 3.17
C TYR A 80 -9.78 19.30 4.13
N PRO A 81 -9.11 20.36 4.58
CA PRO A 81 -9.75 21.43 5.34
C PRO A 81 -10.94 22.06 4.56
N ASN A 82 -11.97 22.48 5.27
CA ASN A 82 -13.21 23.01 4.67
C ASN A 82 -12.99 24.24 3.77
N TRP A 83 -11.87 24.96 3.94
CA TRP A 83 -11.54 26.12 3.10
C TRP A 83 -10.85 25.74 1.76
N PHE A 84 -10.51 24.46 1.56
CA PHE A 84 -9.96 24.01 0.29
C PHE A 84 -11.04 24.03 -0.81
N THR A 85 -10.71 24.67 -1.94
CA THR A 85 -11.51 24.61 -3.16
C THR A 85 -10.99 23.52 -4.09
N ASN A 86 -11.76 23.18 -5.12
CA ASN A 86 -11.28 22.26 -6.16
C ASN A 86 -10.01 22.77 -6.85
N VAL A 87 -9.83 24.09 -6.96
CA VAL A 87 -8.62 24.71 -7.49
C VAL A 87 -7.43 24.47 -6.56
N THR A 88 -7.63 24.62 -5.25
CA THR A 88 -6.60 24.33 -4.25
C THR A 88 -6.18 22.87 -4.30
N ILE A 89 -7.14 21.94 -4.35
CA ILE A 89 -6.90 20.50 -4.44
C ILE A 89 -6.18 20.14 -5.75
N GLY A 90 -6.67 20.62 -6.89
CA GLY A 90 -6.05 20.37 -8.20
C GLY A 90 -4.65 20.97 -8.35
N SER A 91 -4.30 21.96 -7.51
CA SER A 91 -2.97 22.57 -7.46
C SER A 91 -2.08 22.00 -6.37
N SER A 92 -2.59 21.08 -5.54
CA SER A 92 -1.83 20.38 -4.49
C SER A 92 -1.00 19.23 -5.07
N PHE A 93 -0.12 18.68 -4.26
CA PHE A 93 0.65 17.46 -4.58
C PHE A 93 0.40 16.44 -3.49
N SER A 94 0.02 15.23 -3.87
CA SER A 94 -0.19 14.13 -2.94
C SER A 94 1.03 13.21 -2.89
N CYS A 95 1.48 12.88 -1.69
CA CYS A 95 2.59 11.97 -1.48
C CYS A 95 2.30 10.57 -2.07
N GLY A 96 1.17 9.98 -1.73
CA GLY A 96 0.81 8.63 -2.20
C GLY A 96 0.59 8.56 -3.71
N THR A 97 -0.07 9.57 -4.31
CA THR A 97 -0.24 9.65 -5.76
C THR A 97 1.11 9.74 -6.48
N ASN A 98 2.06 10.54 -5.96
CA ASN A 98 3.39 10.64 -6.54
C ASN A 98 4.21 9.35 -6.36
N ALA A 99 4.03 8.61 -5.27
CA ALA A 99 4.61 7.28 -5.12
C ALA A 99 4.07 6.28 -6.17
N LEU A 100 2.78 6.35 -6.50
CA LEU A 100 2.18 5.54 -7.58
C LEU A 100 2.73 5.92 -8.96
N HIS A 101 2.88 7.22 -9.25
CA HIS A 101 3.54 7.69 -10.48
C HIS A 101 4.98 7.22 -10.55
N MET A 102 5.74 7.33 -9.47
CA MET A 102 7.11 6.83 -9.40
C MET A 102 7.19 5.34 -9.76
N PHE A 103 6.26 4.53 -9.22
CA PHE A 103 6.20 3.11 -9.55
C PHE A 103 5.80 2.86 -11.01
N MET A 104 4.88 3.63 -11.56
CA MET A 104 4.55 3.53 -12.99
C MET A 104 5.78 3.71 -13.87
N TYR A 105 6.67 4.65 -13.56
CA TYR A 105 7.92 4.83 -14.29
C TYR A 105 8.92 3.69 -14.06
N GLU A 106 8.96 3.13 -12.86
CA GLU A 106 9.74 1.92 -12.60
C GLU A 106 9.22 0.74 -13.42
N PHE A 107 7.89 0.54 -13.45
CA PHE A 107 7.25 -0.46 -14.31
C PHE A 107 7.64 -0.27 -15.78
N LEU A 108 7.52 0.95 -16.30
CA LEU A 108 7.83 1.25 -17.69
C LEU A 108 9.31 0.98 -18.02
N SER A 109 10.23 1.33 -17.14
CA SER A 109 11.65 1.03 -17.32
C SER A 109 11.92 -0.47 -17.34
N LYS A 110 11.37 -1.23 -16.38
CA LYS A 110 11.52 -2.68 -16.30
C LYS A 110 10.89 -3.38 -17.49
N ALA A 111 9.66 -3.00 -17.84
CA ALA A 111 8.95 -3.57 -19.00
C ALA A 111 9.67 -3.28 -20.31
N ALA A 112 10.23 -2.07 -20.48
CA ALA A 112 11.07 -1.74 -21.64
C ALA A 112 12.27 -2.69 -21.78
N GLY A 113 12.96 -2.98 -20.67
CA GLY A 113 14.07 -3.92 -20.65
C GLY A 113 13.66 -5.34 -21.04
N ILE A 114 12.56 -5.84 -20.44
CA ILE A 114 12.04 -7.20 -20.73
C ILE A 114 11.58 -7.34 -22.18
N LEU A 115 10.92 -6.30 -22.72
CA LEU A 115 10.39 -6.28 -24.09
C LEU A 115 11.45 -5.91 -25.15
N GLY A 116 12.70 -5.72 -24.76
CA GLY A 116 13.78 -5.37 -25.70
C GLY A 116 13.61 -4.01 -26.37
N LYS A 117 12.94 -3.06 -25.72
CA LYS A 117 12.83 -1.69 -26.23
C LYS A 117 14.21 -1.00 -26.22
N PRO A 118 14.41 0.10 -26.99
CA PRO A 118 15.68 0.82 -27.00
C PRO A 118 16.14 1.26 -25.60
N GLU A 119 17.43 1.17 -25.31
CA GLU A 119 18.01 1.59 -24.02
C GLU A 119 17.70 3.06 -23.67
N SER A 120 17.60 3.91 -24.68
CA SER A 120 17.18 5.31 -24.50
C SER A 120 15.78 5.45 -23.93
N GLU A 121 14.87 4.54 -24.25
CA GLU A 121 13.50 4.55 -23.71
C GLU A 121 13.48 4.08 -22.27
N LYS A 122 14.21 3.03 -21.93
CA LYS A 122 14.40 2.57 -20.55
C LYS A 122 14.99 3.70 -19.69
N THR A 123 16.10 4.30 -20.11
CA THR A 123 16.76 5.42 -19.40
C THR A 123 15.85 6.64 -19.23
N TYR A 124 15.01 6.92 -20.23
CA TYR A 124 14.02 7.99 -20.15
C TYR A 124 13.04 7.76 -18.96
N TRP A 125 12.49 6.57 -18.82
CA TRP A 125 11.60 6.25 -17.71
C TRP A 125 12.32 6.23 -16.36
N GLU A 126 13.53 5.70 -16.30
CA GLU A 126 14.36 5.74 -15.09
C GLU A 126 14.63 7.18 -14.62
N SER A 127 14.85 8.11 -15.54
CA SER A 127 15.07 9.51 -15.18
C SER A 127 13.87 10.13 -14.47
N PHE A 128 12.64 9.88 -14.94
CA PHE A 128 11.43 10.34 -14.25
C PHE A 128 11.24 9.67 -12.89
N ARG A 129 11.47 8.36 -12.82
CA ARG A 129 11.42 7.62 -11.57
C ARG A 129 12.37 8.21 -10.52
N ASN A 130 13.59 8.55 -10.92
CA ASN A 130 14.59 9.12 -10.01
C ASN A 130 14.19 10.53 -9.56
N VAL A 131 13.77 11.39 -10.47
CA VAL A 131 13.28 12.73 -10.13
C VAL A 131 12.13 12.65 -9.11
N LEU A 132 11.15 11.76 -9.32
CA LEU A 132 10.05 11.60 -8.38
C LEU A 132 10.53 11.07 -7.02
N LYS A 133 11.44 10.11 -6.99
CA LYS A 133 12.00 9.59 -5.74
C LYS A 133 12.66 10.71 -4.91
N ASP A 134 13.49 11.51 -5.57
CA ASP A 134 14.21 12.61 -4.92
C ASP A 134 13.22 13.67 -4.42
N SER A 135 12.27 14.08 -5.27
CA SER A 135 11.26 15.09 -4.91
C SER A 135 10.30 14.62 -3.81
N ILE A 136 9.92 13.33 -3.79
CA ILE A 136 9.11 12.76 -2.68
C ILE A 136 9.87 12.88 -1.37
N ASN A 137 11.14 12.54 -1.34
CA ASN A 137 11.94 12.62 -0.12
C ASN A 137 12.26 14.06 0.30
N GLU A 138 12.50 14.95 -0.66
CA GLU A 138 12.76 16.37 -0.37
C GLU A 138 11.56 17.09 0.21
N HIS A 139 10.36 16.83 -0.33
CA HIS A 139 9.19 17.65 -0.03
C HIS A 139 8.21 17.03 0.97
N PHE A 140 8.17 15.70 1.11
CA PHE A 140 7.21 15.04 2.00
C PHE A 140 7.84 14.39 3.23
N TRP A 141 9.13 14.01 3.19
CA TRP A 141 9.75 13.40 4.35
C TRP A 141 9.98 14.42 5.46
N ASN A 142 9.35 14.18 6.60
CA ASN A 142 9.55 14.97 7.81
C ASN A 142 10.54 14.23 8.72
N GLU A 143 11.76 14.76 8.81
CA GLU A 143 12.86 14.13 9.55
C GLU A 143 12.56 14.02 11.04
N ASP A 144 11.91 15.02 11.64
CA ASP A 144 11.59 15.02 13.07
C ASP A 144 10.55 13.97 13.42
N LYS A 145 9.53 13.81 12.57
CA LYS A 145 8.49 12.78 12.75
C LYS A 145 8.98 11.39 12.31
N GLY A 146 9.90 11.30 11.36
CA GLY A 146 10.27 10.06 10.67
C GLY A 146 9.11 9.50 9.85
N LEU A 147 8.32 10.37 9.21
CA LEU A 147 7.10 10.07 8.45
C LEU A 147 7.01 10.96 7.22
N TYR A 148 6.27 10.50 6.20
CA TYR A 148 5.90 11.31 5.05
C TYR A 148 4.60 12.08 5.32
N GLU A 149 4.61 13.39 5.07
CA GLU A 149 3.43 14.24 5.07
C GLU A 149 2.49 13.83 3.92
N CYS A 150 1.17 13.97 4.12
CA CYS A 150 0.19 13.42 3.20
C CYS A 150 0.12 14.19 1.87
N TYR A 151 0.14 15.52 1.93
CA TYR A 151 0.08 16.38 0.74
C TYR A 151 0.72 17.75 1.00
N LEU A 152 1.12 18.40 -0.11
CA LEU A 152 1.50 19.81 -0.15
C LEU A 152 0.36 20.60 -0.76
N TYR A 153 0.09 21.79 -0.24
CA TYR A 153 -0.91 22.69 -0.79
C TYR A 153 -0.34 24.08 -1.05
N PRO A 154 -0.88 24.82 -2.06
CA PRO A 154 -0.36 26.13 -2.40
C PRO A 154 -0.66 27.16 -1.32
N GLU A 155 0.36 27.99 -1.03
CA GLU A 155 0.28 29.21 -0.24
C GLU A 155 0.89 30.40 -1.02
N ILE A 156 0.78 31.61 -0.48
CA ILE A 156 1.30 32.83 -1.12
C ILE A 156 2.81 32.74 -1.39
N SER A 157 3.55 32.11 -0.48
CA SER A 157 5.02 31.99 -0.56
C SER A 157 5.50 30.70 -1.23
N GLY A 158 4.61 29.86 -1.77
CA GLY A 158 4.96 28.58 -2.36
C GLY A 158 4.04 27.45 -1.98
N TYR A 159 4.58 26.37 -1.43
CA TYR A 159 3.81 25.20 -1.00
C TYR A 159 4.10 24.88 0.47
N LYS A 160 3.08 24.46 1.19
CA LYS A 160 3.17 24.03 2.58
C LYS A 160 2.73 22.58 2.74
N ALA A 161 3.43 21.83 3.59
CA ALA A 161 3.02 20.49 3.99
C ALA A 161 1.79 20.51 4.88
N SER A 162 0.94 19.52 4.75
CA SER A 162 -0.35 19.39 5.46
C SER A 162 -0.23 19.16 6.96
N GLU A 163 0.95 18.83 7.46
CA GLU A 163 1.22 18.38 8.84
C GLU A 163 0.45 17.10 9.23
N ARG A 164 -0.27 16.50 8.29
CA ARG A 164 -0.97 15.23 8.44
C ARG A 164 -0.23 14.11 7.73
N VAL A 165 -0.28 12.94 8.32
CA VAL A 165 0.30 11.72 7.76
C VAL A 165 -0.80 10.73 7.41
N GLY A 166 -0.71 10.11 6.24
CA GLY A 166 -1.64 9.09 5.76
C GLY A 166 -1.01 7.70 5.84
N VAL A 167 -1.77 6.70 6.30
CA VAL A 167 -1.26 5.33 6.38
C VAL A 167 -0.93 4.77 5.00
N MET A 168 -1.78 5.03 4.00
CA MET A 168 -1.59 4.58 2.63
C MET A 168 -0.33 5.22 2.02
N SER A 169 -0.20 6.55 2.08
CA SER A 169 0.92 7.26 1.46
C SER A 169 2.27 6.85 2.06
N ASN A 170 2.35 6.74 3.39
CA ASN A 170 3.55 6.25 4.06
C ASN A 170 3.89 4.81 3.67
N GLY A 171 2.90 3.92 3.67
CA GLY A 171 3.07 2.54 3.24
C GLY A 171 3.50 2.43 1.76
N LEU A 172 2.90 3.21 0.86
CA LEU A 172 3.26 3.22 -0.57
C LEU A 172 4.70 3.70 -0.79
N CYS A 173 5.14 4.78 -0.12
CA CYS A 173 6.53 5.24 -0.20
C CYS A 173 7.52 4.14 0.20
N ALA A 174 7.17 3.36 1.24
CA ALA A 174 8.00 2.25 1.68
C ALA A 174 8.06 1.12 0.65
N VAL A 175 6.90 0.59 0.24
CA VAL A 175 6.84 -0.64 -0.58
C VAL A 175 7.15 -0.42 -2.05
N LEU A 176 7.02 0.82 -2.55
CA LEU A 176 7.30 1.19 -3.94
C LEU A 176 8.73 1.74 -4.15
N GLY A 177 9.56 1.76 -3.11
CA GLY A 177 10.98 2.07 -3.22
C GLY A 177 11.34 3.56 -3.18
N ALA A 178 10.45 4.43 -2.71
CA ALA A 178 10.79 5.82 -2.41
C ALA A 178 11.71 5.90 -1.18
N SER A 179 11.43 5.10 -0.16
CA SER A 179 12.11 5.11 1.14
C SER A 179 13.38 4.25 1.16
N THR A 180 14.34 4.64 1.98
CA THR A 180 15.44 3.76 2.43
C THR A 180 14.97 2.80 3.52
N ASP A 181 15.71 1.72 3.78
CA ASP A 181 15.38 0.78 4.85
C ASP A 181 15.32 1.45 6.23
N GLU A 182 16.15 2.45 6.48
CA GLU A 182 16.13 3.22 7.73
C GLU A 182 14.86 4.07 7.84
N GLN A 183 14.47 4.75 6.76
CA GLN A 183 13.22 5.49 6.72
C GLN A 183 12.01 4.57 6.93
N ILE A 184 12.03 3.36 6.34
CA ILE A 184 10.95 2.36 6.55
C ILE A 184 10.89 1.94 8.02
N ARG A 185 12.03 1.63 8.67
CA ARG A 185 12.04 1.28 10.11
C ARG A 185 11.49 2.40 10.97
N ARG A 186 11.90 3.64 10.71
CA ARG A 186 11.40 4.82 11.42
C ARG A 186 9.91 5.02 11.17
N MET A 187 9.48 4.96 9.93
CA MET A 187 8.09 5.13 9.53
C MET A 187 7.19 4.09 10.21
N VAL A 188 7.54 2.81 10.12
CA VAL A 188 6.76 1.73 10.75
C VAL A 188 6.69 1.89 12.27
N GLY A 189 7.81 2.25 12.91
CA GLY A 189 7.87 2.40 14.35
C GLY A 189 7.23 3.68 14.90
N ASN A 190 7.10 4.73 14.09
CA ASN A 190 6.60 6.04 14.52
C ASN A 190 5.15 6.30 14.07
N PHE A 191 4.64 5.59 13.04
CA PHE A 191 3.28 5.81 12.56
C PHE A 191 2.26 5.62 13.68
N PRO A 192 1.33 6.59 13.88
CA PRO A 192 0.35 6.53 14.97
C PRO A 192 -0.68 5.42 14.71
N LEU A 193 -0.72 4.44 15.61
CA LEU A 193 -1.66 3.32 15.57
C LEU A 193 -2.68 3.46 16.69
N TYR A 194 -3.95 3.23 16.36
CA TYR A 194 -5.02 3.13 17.35
C TYR A 194 -5.21 1.67 17.78
N PRO A 195 -5.90 1.40 18.89
CA PRO A 195 -6.07 0.03 19.40
C PRO A 195 -6.66 -0.96 18.37
N TYR A 196 -7.41 -0.46 17.40
CA TYR A 196 -8.08 -1.30 16.38
C TYR A 196 -7.42 -1.27 15.00
N GLY A 197 -6.32 -0.53 14.83
CA GLY A 197 -5.57 -0.45 13.57
C GLY A 197 -5.02 0.94 13.28
N ALA A 198 -4.56 1.15 12.05
CA ALA A 198 -4.07 2.43 11.57
C ALA A 198 -5.22 3.26 10.98
N ALA A 199 -5.44 4.47 11.51
CA ALA A 199 -6.39 5.38 10.90
C ALA A 199 -5.85 5.89 9.55
N VAL A 200 -6.78 6.24 8.65
CA VAL A 200 -6.46 6.75 7.32
C VAL A 200 -5.56 7.97 7.39
N LEU A 201 -5.91 8.92 8.25
CA LEU A 201 -5.18 10.17 8.48
C LEU A 201 -4.90 10.41 9.96
N TYR A 202 -3.74 10.99 10.26
CA TYR A 202 -3.37 11.46 11.59
C TYR A 202 -2.62 12.82 11.52
N PRO A 203 -2.91 13.78 12.40
CA PRO A 203 -4.07 13.82 13.27
C PRO A 203 -5.38 13.93 12.50
N SER A 204 -6.47 13.47 13.10
CA SER A 204 -7.81 13.59 12.51
C SER A 204 -8.25 15.04 12.39
N ILE A 205 -9.14 15.33 11.43
CA ILE A 205 -9.80 16.63 11.30
C ILE A 205 -10.86 16.72 12.41
N PRO A 206 -10.80 17.73 13.29
CA PRO A 206 -11.84 17.96 14.30
C PRO A 206 -13.22 18.18 13.65
N ASP A 207 -14.27 17.83 14.37
CA ASP A 207 -15.68 18.10 14.02
C ASP A 207 -16.18 17.59 12.67
N ASP A 208 -15.41 16.69 12.03
CA ASP A 208 -15.79 16.04 10.79
C ASP A 208 -16.20 14.58 11.01
N PHE A 209 -16.97 14.02 10.05
CA PHE A 209 -17.46 12.66 10.11
C PHE A 209 -16.34 11.62 10.04
N ALA A 210 -16.62 10.42 10.54
CA ALA A 210 -15.76 9.28 10.34
C ALA A 210 -16.04 8.64 8.97
N TYR A 211 -15.08 8.75 8.05
CA TYR A 211 -15.05 8.04 6.75
C TYR A 211 -13.59 7.96 6.27
N HIS A 212 -13.06 8.92 5.50
CA HIS A 212 -11.62 9.07 5.27
C HIS A 212 -10.90 9.72 6.47
N ASN A 213 -11.66 10.26 7.39
CA ASN A 213 -11.21 10.82 8.66
C ASN A 213 -11.76 9.96 9.80
N LYS A 214 -11.00 9.78 10.87
CA LYS A 214 -11.43 9.04 12.09
C LYS A 214 -11.84 7.57 11.83
N SER A 215 -11.35 6.96 10.77
CA SER A 215 -11.68 5.57 10.43
C SER A 215 -10.45 4.75 10.06
N ILE A 216 -10.61 3.44 10.16
CA ILE A 216 -9.67 2.41 9.77
C ILE A 216 -10.24 1.69 8.55
N TRP A 217 -9.47 1.65 7.48
CA TRP A 217 -9.80 0.94 6.25
C TRP A 217 -8.81 -0.20 6.04
N PRO A 218 -9.27 -1.45 5.97
CA PRO A 218 -8.38 -2.59 5.78
C PRO A 218 -7.40 -2.41 4.62
N VAL A 219 -7.89 -1.95 3.46
CA VAL A 219 -7.06 -1.77 2.27
C VAL A 219 -5.96 -0.74 2.47
N TRP A 220 -6.21 0.34 3.20
CA TRP A 220 -5.25 1.43 3.32
C TRP A 220 -4.13 1.16 4.30
N GLN A 221 -4.34 0.28 5.26
CA GLN A 221 -3.25 -0.19 6.13
C GLN A 221 -2.42 -1.33 5.51
N THR A 222 -2.84 -1.89 4.36
CA THR A 222 -2.12 -3.00 3.71
C THR A 222 -0.68 -2.64 3.29
N PRO A 223 -0.39 -1.51 2.64
CA PRO A 223 0.99 -1.13 2.32
C PRO A 223 1.85 -0.91 3.58
N TYR A 224 1.28 -0.37 4.65
CA TYR A 224 1.96 -0.27 5.95
C TYR A 224 2.31 -1.65 6.53
N MET A 225 1.39 -2.61 6.45
CA MET A 225 1.62 -3.99 6.86
C MET A 225 2.77 -4.65 6.04
N TYR A 226 2.84 -4.39 4.74
CA TYR A 226 3.94 -4.87 3.90
C TYR A 226 5.27 -4.22 4.29
N ALA A 227 5.27 -2.92 4.58
CA ALA A 227 6.45 -2.22 5.07
C ALA A 227 6.92 -2.79 6.43
N ALA A 228 5.99 -3.10 7.33
CA ALA A 228 6.29 -3.73 8.62
C ALA A 228 6.95 -5.12 8.43
N ARG A 229 6.42 -5.93 7.50
CA ARG A 229 7.05 -7.20 7.11
C ARG A 229 8.45 -6.99 6.53
N GLN A 230 8.63 -6.02 5.64
CA GLN A 230 9.90 -5.74 4.96
C GLN A 230 11.04 -5.49 5.95
N VAL A 231 10.74 -4.76 7.02
CA VAL A 231 11.74 -4.44 8.07
C VAL A 231 11.71 -5.39 9.27
N GLY A 232 10.91 -6.46 9.20
CA GLY A 232 10.82 -7.47 10.24
C GLY A 232 10.24 -6.98 11.57
N ASN A 233 9.37 -5.96 11.55
CA ASN A 233 8.72 -5.44 12.75
C ASN A 233 7.54 -6.34 13.14
N ILE A 234 7.79 -7.30 14.01
CA ILE A 234 6.81 -8.31 14.48
C ILE A 234 5.61 -7.62 15.15
N LEU A 235 5.86 -6.61 15.99
CA LEU A 235 4.79 -5.94 16.74
C LEU A 235 3.82 -5.20 15.83
N ALA A 236 4.33 -4.54 14.78
CA ALA A 236 3.48 -3.88 13.78
C ALA A 236 2.69 -4.90 12.94
N VAL A 237 3.33 -6.00 12.51
CA VAL A 237 2.64 -7.08 11.80
C VAL A 237 1.55 -7.70 12.68
N GLU A 238 1.83 -7.96 13.95
CA GLU A 238 0.86 -8.49 14.91
C GLU A 238 -0.34 -7.57 15.06
N HIS A 239 -0.09 -6.26 15.22
CA HIS A 239 -1.16 -5.27 15.35
C HIS A 239 -2.05 -5.20 14.10
N MET A 240 -1.45 -5.25 12.91
CA MET A 240 -2.22 -5.27 11.65
C MET A 240 -2.99 -6.58 11.46
N ALA A 241 -2.39 -7.72 11.79
CA ALA A 241 -3.04 -9.02 11.75
C ALA A 241 -4.23 -9.08 12.70
N ALA A 242 -4.06 -8.57 13.94
CA ALA A 242 -5.14 -8.48 14.92
C ALA A 242 -6.28 -7.56 14.44
N SER A 243 -5.95 -6.41 13.84
CA SER A 243 -6.93 -5.48 13.25
C SER A 243 -7.81 -6.17 12.20
N LEU A 244 -7.19 -6.81 11.20
CA LEU A 244 -7.88 -7.48 10.10
C LEU A 244 -8.70 -8.71 10.58
N THR A 245 -8.09 -9.55 11.41
CA THR A 245 -8.74 -10.77 11.93
C THR A 245 -9.91 -10.44 12.84
N ARG A 246 -9.74 -9.44 13.75
CA ARG A 246 -10.81 -8.99 14.62
C ARG A 246 -12.02 -8.49 13.82
N ALA A 247 -11.79 -7.65 12.82
CA ALA A 247 -12.85 -7.10 12.00
C ALA A 247 -13.62 -8.22 11.27
N SER A 248 -12.92 -9.14 10.61
CA SER A 248 -13.54 -10.26 9.89
C SER A 248 -14.34 -11.18 10.83
N ALA A 249 -13.81 -11.47 12.03
CA ALA A 249 -14.46 -12.32 13.01
C ALA A 249 -15.68 -11.64 13.68
N LEU A 250 -15.56 -10.33 13.96
CA LEU A 250 -16.63 -9.58 14.61
C LEU A 250 -17.85 -9.40 13.72
N PHE A 251 -17.62 -9.09 12.44
CA PHE A 251 -18.71 -8.79 11.51
C PHE A 251 -19.15 -9.99 10.69
N LEU A 252 -18.41 -11.10 10.72
CA LEU A 252 -18.60 -12.28 9.86
C LEU A 252 -18.64 -11.92 8.36
N THR A 253 -17.99 -10.82 8.01
CA THR A 253 -17.87 -10.27 6.65
C THR A 253 -16.70 -9.31 6.59
N HIS A 254 -16.38 -8.81 5.40
CA HIS A 254 -15.33 -7.83 5.17
C HIS A 254 -15.93 -6.44 4.96
N LYS A 255 -16.11 -5.72 6.07
CA LYS A 255 -16.58 -4.34 6.06
C LYS A 255 -15.59 -3.41 5.36
N GLU A 256 -16.13 -2.37 4.76
CA GLU A 256 -15.33 -1.33 4.12
C GLU A 256 -14.42 -0.60 5.09
N ASN A 257 -14.98 -0.17 6.22
CA ASN A 257 -14.27 0.59 7.23
C ASN A 257 -14.83 0.39 8.64
N MET A 258 -14.12 0.94 9.63
CA MET A 258 -14.49 0.93 11.04
C MET A 258 -14.06 2.25 11.67
N THR A 259 -14.73 2.70 12.72
CA THR A 259 -14.28 3.86 13.48
C THR A 259 -12.97 3.55 14.24
N TYR A 260 -12.07 4.51 14.31
CA TYR A 260 -10.74 4.32 14.91
C TYR A 260 -10.76 4.18 16.43
N ASP A 261 -11.80 4.71 17.09
CA ASP A 261 -11.97 4.75 18.55
C ASP A 261 -12.67 3.51 19.11
N THR A 262 -13.63 2.95 18.39
CA THR A 262 -14.40 1.78 18.85
C THR A 262 -14.09 0.51 18.07
N GLY A 263 -13.57 0.63 16.87
CA GLY A 263 -13.35 -0.50 15.96
C GLY A 263 -14.65 -1.14 15.46
N TYR A 264 -15.79 -0.43 15.55
CA TYR A 264 -17.06 -0.88 15.03
C TYR A 264 -17.38 -0.26 13.68
N ASP A 265 -18.26 -0.93 12.92
CA ASP A 265 -18.76 -0.47 11.62
C ASP A 265 -19.81 0.64 11.72
N ARG A 266 -20.37 0.85 12.90
CA ARG A 266 -21.31 1.94 13.18
C ARG A 266 -20.56 3.21 13.57
N GLY A 267 -21.05 4.35 13.08
CA GLY A 267 -20.45 5.66 13.35
C GLY A 267 -19.62 6.21 12.20
N THR A 268 -19.48 5.47 11.11
CA THR A 268 -18.93 5.97 9.84
C THR A 268 -20.07 6.49 8.93
N ALA A 269 -19.76 7.45 8.06
CA ALA A 269 -20.76 8.07 7.18
C ALA A 269 -21.36 7.07 6.19
N LEU A 270 -20.52 6.19 5.65
CA LEU A 270 -20.89 5.10 4.74
C LEU A 270 -20.10 3.85 5.10
N ASN A 271 -20.71 2.68 4.84
CA ASN A 271 -20.04 1.40 5.03
C ASN A 271 -20.64 0.33 4.12
N SER A 272 -19.80 -0.43 3.47
CA SER A 272 -20.19 -1.58 2.66
C SER A 272 -19.90 -2.88 3.40
N ASP A 273 -20.79 -3.87 3.27
CA ASP A 273 -20.69 -5.15 3.97
C ASP A 273 -19.80 -6.19 3.29
N ARG A 274 -19.53 -6.05 2.01
CA ARG A 274 -18.81 -7.05 1.20
C ARG A 274 -17.79 -6.38 0.29
N GLN A 275 -16.83 -5.73 0.93
CA GLN A 275 -15.86 -4.91 0.22
C GLN A 275 -14.69 -5.76 -0.28
N LEU A 276 -14.53 -5.86 -1.59
CA LEU A 276 -13.48 -6.69 -2.21
C LEU A 276 -12.08 -6.29 -1.80
N TRP A 277 -11.79 -5.00 -1.68
CA TRP A 277 -10.46 -4.54 -1.24
C TRP A 277 -10.16 -4.87 0.23
N SER A 278 -11.19 -5.00 1.09
CA SER A 278 -11.01 -5.50 2.45
C SER A 278 -10.73 -7.01 2.47
N VAL A 279 -11.38 -7.77 1.57
CA VAL A 279 -11.05 -9.19 1.33
C VAL A 279 -9.61 -9.32 0.85
N SER A 280 -9.20 -8.50 -0.12
CA SER A 280 -7.83 -8.55 -0.65
C SER A 280 -6.78 -8.24 0.41
N SER A 281 -7.08 -7.35 1.35
CA SER A 281 -6.20 -7.04 2.49
C SER A 281 -5.98 -8.25 3.40
N TYR A 282 -7.05 -9.00 3.68
CA TYR A 282 -6.96 -10.22 4.48
C TYR A 282 -6.18 -11.32 3.75
N ILE A 283 -6.47 -11.53 2.46
CA ILE A 283 -5.70 -12.46 1.61
C ILE A 283 -4.21 -12.07 1.56
N SER A 284 -3.95 -10.77 1.48
CA SER A 284 -2.59 -10.22 1.51
C SER A 284 -1.86 -10.50 2.81
N LEU A 285 -2.54 -10.42 3.96
CA LEU A 285 -1.97 -10.83 5.24
C LEU A 285 -1.50 -12.29 5.17
N VAL A 286 -2.34 -13.18 4.66
CA VAL A 286 -2.01 -14.60 4.58
C VAL A 286 -0.84 -14.83 3.62
N TYR A 287 -0.99 -14.45 2.36
CA TYR A 287 -0.02 -14.81 1.32
C TYR A 287 1.27 -14.00 1.40
N ARG A 288 1.15 -12.68 1.54
CA ARG A 288 2.31 -11.77 1.46
C ARG A 288 3.04 -11.60 2.78
N VAL A 289 2.37 -11.82 3.91
CA VAL A 289 2.99 -11.61 5.22
C VAL A 289 3.28 -12.93 5.93
N LEU A 290 2.25 -13.75 6.18
CA LEU A 290 2.41 -14.98 6.96
C LEU A 290 3.16 -16.08 6.19
N PHE A 291 2.89 -16.28 4.90
CA PHE A 291 3.70 -17.11 4.01
C PHE A 291 4.88 -16.36 3.40
N GLY A 292 4.87 -15.03 3.46
CA GLY A 292 5.96 -14.18 3.01
C GLY A 292 6.25 -14.25 1.51
N MET A 293 5.26 -14.68 0.70
CA MET A 293 5.42 -14.81 -0.74
C MET A 293 5.60 -13.44 -1.39
N ASN A 294 6.71 -13.26 -2.08
CA ASN A 294 7.05 -12.03 -2.80
C ASN A 294 7.37 -12.36 -4.25
N LEU A 295 6.52 -11.92 -5.17
CA LEU A 295 6.73 -12.08 -6.60
C LEU A 295 7.83 -11.13 -7.08
N THR A 296 8.77 -11.66 -7.83
CA THR A 296 9.88 -10.92 -8.43
C THR A 296 10.05 -11.30 -9.90
N GLU A 297 10.82 -10.54 -10.64
CA GLU A 297 11.19 -10.89 -12.02
C GLU A 297 11.92 -12.24 -12.10
N ARG A 298 12.61 -12.64 -11.04
CA ARG A 298 13.36 -13.89 -10.95
C ARG A 298 12.53 -15.09 -10.50
N GLY A 299 11.32 -14.85 -9.93
CA GLY A 299 10.48 -15.90 -9.37
C GLY A 299 9.83 -15.51 -8.04
N ILE A 300 9.50 -16.49 -7.21
CA ILE A 300 8.92 -16.29 -5.88
C ILE A 300 9.99 -16.36 -4.80
N ALA A 301 10.17 -15.30 -4.05
CA ALA A 301 10.93 -15.27 -2.79
C ALA A 301 10.01 -15.51 -1.59
N PHE A 302 10.57 -16.02 -0.49
CA PHE A 302 9.83 -16.33 0.74
C PHE A 302 10.47 -15.62 1.94
N ASN A 303 9.76 -14.60 2.45
CA ASN A 303 10.19 -13.80 3.61
C ASN A 303 9.03 -13.62 4.59
N PRO A 304 8.57 -14.70 5.26
CA PRO A 304 7.48 -14.63 6.21
C PRO A 304 7.83 -13.81 7.45
N VAL A 305 6.80 -13.22 8.05
CA VAL A 305 6.81 -12.73 9.43
C VAL A 305 5.62 -13.35 10.14
N VAL A 306 5.91 -14.17 11.16
CA VAL A 306 4.90 -14.92 11.89
C VAL A 306 4.85 -14.41 13.34
N PRO A 307 3.83 -13.60 13.69
CA PRO A 307 3.69 -13.03 15.03
C PRO A 307 3.21 -14.04 16.06
N ASP A 308 3.31 -13.67 17.34
CA ASP A 308 2.99 -14.55 18.48
C ASP A 308 1.53 -14.98 18.55
N ILE A 309 0.60 -14.21 17.98
CA ILE A 309 -0.82 -14.57 17.90
C ILE A 309 -1.11 -15.78 17.01
N VAL A 310 -0.19 -16.12 16.09
CA VAL A 310 -0.32 -17.33 15.24
C VAL A 310 0.13 -18.55 16.04
N ASN A 311 -0.77 -19.49 16.27
CA ASN A 311 -0.50 -20.71 16.99
C ASN A 311 -0.29 -21.89 16.04
N GLY A 312 0.70 -22.73 16.35
CA GLY A 312 1.01 -23.93 15.58
C GLY A 312 1.87 -23.64 14.34
N TRP A 313 1.46 -24.23 13.24
CA TRP A 313 2.11 -24.11 11.93
C TRP A 313 1.08 -23.64 10.87
N LEU A 314 1.60 -23.07 9.81
CA LEU A 314 0.78 -22.65 8.67
C LEU A 314 1.03 -23.59 7.50
N SER A 315 -0.01 -23.94 6.75
CA SER A 315 0.13 -24.67 5.48
C SER A 315 -0.74 -24.06 4.40
N LEU A 316 -0.24 -24.09 3.19
CA LEU A 316 -0.94 -23.74 1.97
C LEU A 316 -0.64 -24.83 0.96
N SER A 317 -1.67 -25.48 0.44
CA SER A 317 -1.55 -26.56 -0.56
C SER A 317 -2.05 -26.11 -1.91
N ASP A 318 -1.53 -26.72 -2.95
CA ASP A 318 -1.93 -26.53 -4.35
C ASP A 318 -1.84 -25.06 -4.83
N PHE A 319 -0.91 -24.28 -4.30
CA PHE A 319 -0.69 -22.91 -4.78
C PHE A 319 -0.07 -22.94 -6.17
N ARG A 320 -0.79 -22.40 -7.14
CA ARG A 320 -0.35 -22.36 -8.53
C ARG A 320 0.40 -21.07 -8.83
N TYR A 321 1.58 -21.21 -9.42
CA TYR A 321 2.38 -20.09 -9.90
C TYR A 321 3.03 -20.48 -11.22
N ARG A 322 2.68 -19.82 -12.31
CA ARG A 322 3.17 -20.20 -13.66
C ARG A 322 2.99 -21.70 -13.91
N ASP A 323 4.08 -22.42 -14.20
CA ASP A 323 4.11 -23.87 -14.50
C ASP A 323 4.37 -24.73 -13.25
N VAL A 324 4.27 -24.17 -12.05
CA VAL A 324 4.50 -24.91 -10.81
C VAL A 324 3.28 -24.97 -9.92
N THR A 325 3.15 -26.07 -9.18
CA THR A 325 2.25 -26.21 -8.03
C THR A 325 3.10 -26.32 -6.76
N ILE A 326 2.77 -25.54 -5.73
CA ILE A 326 3.59 -25.41 -4.54
C ILE A 326 2.79 -25.73 -3.29
N ASP A 327 3.28 -26.64 -2.48
CA ASP A 327 2.86 -26.84 -1.10
C ASP A 327 3.83 -26.13 -0.17
N ILE A 328 3.31 -25.28 0.72
CA ILE A 328 4.13 -24.48 1.62
C ILE A 328 3.76 -24.78 3.07
N LYS A 329 4.77 -25.05 3.88
CA LYS A 329 4.62 -25.20 5.34
C LYS A 329 5.55 -24.23 6.05
N VAL A 330 4.99 -23.41 6.95
CA VAL A 330 5.75 -22.48 7.79
C VAL A 330 5.59 -22.89 9.25
N SER A 331 6.68 -23.09 9.95
CA SER A 331 6.74 -23.48 11.36
C SER A 331 7.57 -22.49 12.16
N GLY A 332 7.32 -22.43 13.47
CA GLY A 332 7.97 -21.44 14.34
C GLY A 332 7.38 -20.04 14.19
N LYS A 333 7.96 -19.09 14.90
CA LYS A 333 7.54 -17.68 14.96
C LYS A 333 8.73 -16.77 14.74
N GLY A 334 8.46 -15.54 14.35
CA GLY A 334 9.47 -14.49 14.23
C GLY A 334 9.52 -13.82 12.88
N ASN A 335 10.62 -13.13 12.64
CA ASN A 335 10.85 -12.23 11.52
C ASN A 335 12.03 -12.64 10.63
N ARG A 336 12.66 -13.77 10.94
CA ARG A 336 13.79 -14.31 10.17
C ARG A 336 13.59 -15.79 9.84
N VAL A 337 13.86 -16.13 8.59
CA VAL A 337 13.93 -17.53 8.16
C VAL A 337 15.18 -18.16 8.76
N LYS A 338 15.01 -19.18 9.61
CA LYS A 338 16.09 -19.97 10.20
C LYS A 338 16.60 -21.01 9.20
N SER A 339 15.70 -21.70 8.55
CA SER A 339 16.01 -22.68 7.52
C SER A 339 14.87 -22.78 6.49
N LEU A 340 15.23 -23.13 5.27
CA LEU A 340 14.29 -23.41 4.20
C LEU A 340 14.71 -24.68 3.48
N LYS A 341 13.75 -25.57 3.20
CA LYS A 341 13.93 -26.76 2.41
C LYS A 341 13.00 -26.75 1.21
N VAL A 342 13.46 -27.27 0.10
CA VAL A 342 12.69 -27.50 -1.12
C VAL A 342 12.77 -28.98 -1.44
N ASN A 343 11.63 -29.66 -1.52
CA ASN A 343 11.53 -31.11 -1.74
C ASN A 343 12.41 -31.91 -0.76
N GLY A 344 12.46 -31.47 0.51
CA GLY A 344 13.27 -32.08 1.57
C GLY A 344 14.73 -31.63 1.63
N GLU A 345 15.26 -30.98 0.59
CA GLU A 345 16.65 -30.52 0.52
C GLU A 345 16.82 -29.08 1.03
N LYS A 346 17.79 -28.88 1.94
CA LYS A 346 18.09 -27.56 2.51
C LYS A 346 18.66 -26.63 1.45
N GLN A 347 18.12 -25.41 1.39
CA GLN A 347 18.55 -24.36 0.47
C GLN A 347 19.38 -23.28 1.18
N ALA A 348 20.21 -22.59 0.37
CA ALA A 348 20.86 -21.34 0.80
C ALA A 348 19.83 -20.21 0.94
N LEU A 349 20.06 -19.29 1.88
CA LEU A 349 19.23 -18.12 2.08
C LEU A 349 19.95 -16.83 1.60
N PRO A 350 19.24 -15.86 1.01
CA PRO A 350 17.82 -15.90 0.66
C PRO A 350 17.52 -16.84 -0.51
N PHE A 351 16.36 -17.51 -0.49
CA PHE A 351 15.93 -18.43 -1.53
C PHE A 351 14.87 -17.79 -2.45
N VAL A 352 14.99 -18.02 -3.73
CA VAL A 352 13.98 -17.66 -4.75
C VAL A 352 13.71 -18.91 -5.58
N LEU A 353 12.45 -19.35 -5.65
CA LEU A 353 12.04 -20.37 -6.61
C LEU A 353 12.03 -19.71 -8.00
N PRO A 354 12.85 -20.19 -8.96
CA PRO A 354 12.98 -19.52 -10.25
C PRO A 354 11.67 -19.44 -11.03
N ALA A 355 11.51 -18.37 -11.80
CA ALA A 355 10.29 -18.09 -12.57
C ALA A 355 10.00 -19.09 -13.69
N ASP A 356 11.02 -19.80 -14.18
CA ASP A 356 10.99 -20.83 -15.21
C ASP A 356 10.91 -22.27 -14.66
N SER A 357 10.77 -22.42 -13.33
CA SER A 357 10.58 -23.72 -12.68
C SER A 357 9.30 -24.40 -13.18
N LYS A 358 9.28 -25.75 -13.15
CA LYS A 358 8.13 -26.56 -13.57
C LYS A 358 7.89 -27.72 -12.61
N GLY A 359 6.62 -28.14 -12.52
CA GLY A 359 6.23 -29.32 -11.74
C GLY A 359 5.81 -28.99 -10.32
N GLU A 360 5.99 -29.92 -9.40
CA GLU A 360 5.51 -29.84 -8.01
C GLU A 360 6.65 -29.55 -7.05
N TYR A 361 6.41 -28.66 -6.10
CA TYR A 361 7.38 -28.26 -5.09
C TYR A 361 6.76 -28.29 -3.70
N SER A 362 7.49 -28.89 -2.75
CA SER A 362 7.21 -28.78 -1.32
C SER A 362 8.23 -27.85 -0.69
N ILE A 363 7.75 -26.76 -0.07
CA ILE A 363 8.58 -25.75 0.58
C ILE A 363 8.30 -25.77 2.08
N GLU A 364 9.34 -26.09 2.87
CA GLU A 364 9.29 -26.07 4.33
C GLU A 364 10.14 -24.92 4.87
N ILE A 365 9.52 -24.03 5.65
CA ILE A 365 10.17 -22.85 6.24
C ILE A 365 10.13 -22.97 7.76
N GLU A 366 11.28 -22.84 8.42
CA GLU A 366 11.38 -22.70 9.86
C GLU A 366 11.74 -21.27 10.22
N MET A 367 10.93 -20.65 11.09
CA MET A 367 11.12 -19.28 11.53
C MET A 367 11.86 -19.18 12.85
N MET A 368 12.50 -18.05 13.07
CA MET A 368 13.07 -17.67 14.37
C MET A 368 12.87 -16.17 14.63
N ILE A 369 12.87 -15.82 15.90
CA ILE A 369 12.88 -14.41 16.32
C ILE A 369 14.30 -13.87 16.18
N ASP A 370 14.42 -12.73 15.51
CA ASP A 370 15.62 -11.91 15.45
C ASP A 370 15.30 -10.59 16.17
N GLU A 371 15.99 -10.32 17.25
CA GLU A 371 15.76 -9.11 18.05
C GLU A 371 16.43 -7.87 17.43
N PRO A 372 15.83 -6.67 17.56
CA PRO A 372 14.60 -6.40 18.31
C PRO A 372 13.34 -6.79 17.51
N LYS A 373 12.26 -7.17 18.21
CA LYS A 373 10.93 -7.46 17.60
C LYS A 373 10.30 -6.25 16.89
N GLY A 374 10.90 -5.09 17.00
CA GLY A 374 10.42 -3.82 16.51
C GLY A 374 9.73 -2.97 17.59
N LYS A 375 9.13 -1.87 17.18
CA LYS A 375 8.33 -0.98 18.02
C LYS A 375 7.10 -0.51 17.29
N ILE A 376 6.07 -0.09 18.03
CA ILE A 376 4.87 0.57 17.52
C ILE A 376 4.56 1.82 18.34
N ASN A 377 3.90 2.78 17.74
CA ASN A 377 3.45 4.01 18.38
C ASN A 377 1.93 3.94 18.61
N LEU A 378 1.51 3.42 19.76
CA LEU A 378 0.09 3.36 20.12
C LEU A 378 -0.37 4.72 20.66
N VAL A 379 -1.39 5.28 20.02
CA VAL A 379 -2.03 6.53 20.41
C VAL A 379 -3.44 6.27 20.94
N LYS A 380 -3.92 7.17 21.80
CA LYS A 380 -5.30 7.15 22.27
C LYS A 380 -6.18 7.89 21.30
N ALA A 381 -7.38 7.36 21.05
CA ALA A 381 -8.43 8.12 20.42
C ALA A 381 -8.73 9.34 21.33
N GLY A 382 -8.59 10.56 20.79
CA GLY A 382 -8.98 11.76 21.50
C GLY A 382 -10.48 11.70 21.81
N PRO A 383 -11.01 12.53 22.73
CA PRO A 383 -12.44 12.63 22.99
C PRO A 383 -13.15 13.21 21.76
N GLY A 384 -13.27 12.41 20.72
CA GLY A 384 -14.08 12.72 19.55
C GLY A 384 -15.54 12.56 19.97
N LYS A 385 -16.32 13.64 19.94
CA LYS A 385 -17.77 13.53 19.97
C LYS A 385 -18.20 12.82 18.67
N CYS A 386 -18.19 11.48 18.65
CA CYS A 386 -18.96 10.70 17.70
C CYS A 386 -20.43 10.70 18.13
N SER A 387 -21.07 11.87 18.08
CA SER A 387 -22.52 11.93 18.18
C SER A 387 -23.10 11.86 16.78
N VAL A 388 -23.18 10.66 16.21
CA VAL A 388 -24.16 10.43 15.15
C VAL A 388 -25.52 10.37 15.85
N SER A 389 -26.29 11.43 15.71
CA SER A 389 -27.69 11.42 16.12
C SER A 389 -28.42 10.36 15.31
N TYR A 390 -29.04 9.41 15.99
CA TYR A 390 -29.77 8.26 15.43
C TYR A 390 -30.98 8.64 14.56
N THR A 391 -31.22 9.92 14.33
CA THR A 391 -32.41 10.43 13.62
C THR A 391 -32.34 10.31 12.10
N HIS A 392 -31.20 10.01 11.48
CA HIS A 392 -31.07 9.95 10.02
C HIS A 392 -31.12 8.52 9.43
N LEU A 393 -31.17 7.47 10.27
CA LEU A 393 -31.19 6.09 9.78
C LEU A 393 -32.60 5.50 9.58
N ARG A 394 -33.68 6.27 9.81
CA ARG A 394 -35.08 5.81 9.57
C ARG A 394 -35.67 6.25 8.23
N ALA A 395 -34.92 6.81 7.34
CA ALA A 395 -35.46 7.31 6.07
C ALA A 395 -35.29 6.35 4.87
N HIS A 396 -34.78 5.14 5.09
CA HIS A 396 -34.61 4.12 4.03
C HIS A 396 -34.99 2.70 4.52
N GLU A 397 -36.13 2.56 5.21
CA GLU A 397 -36.92 1.32 5.25
C GLU A 397 -38.12 1.47 4.34
#